data_baf699d1d970703f0c9b37c8d83442cb
#
_entry.id   baf699d1d970703f0c9b37c8d83442cb
#
_cell.length_a   1.000
_cell.length_b   1.000
_cell.length_c   1.000
_cell.angle_alpha   90.00
_cell.angle_beta   90.00
_cell.angle_gamma   90.00
#
_symmetry.space_group_name_H-M   'P 1'
#
loop_
_entity.id
_entity.type
_entity.pdbx_description
1 polymer ?
#
loop_
_entity_poly.entity_id
_entity_poly.type
_entity_poly.pdbx_seq_one_letter_code
_entity_poly.pdbx_strand_id
1 'polypeptide(L)'
;MKILHTTPAQDGFYMPAEFAPHEGCLMIWPERADSWQYGAYAARKAFLRVIETISESESMTVLCSEGQYDNARAQLPDRVRLVVMETDDAWARDVGPTFVINGRGERRGIDWGFNAWGGDVDGLYPSWEKDNRVARKFCDLVSNDVYDKRDFICEGGSIHSDGEGTALVTEACLLSAGRNPDLTKTQIEQVLCDYMGVSKVIWLPRGIYNDETNEHVDNVCAFTAPGEVVLAWTDDETDPQYALSKASLDALEAATDAKGRRIKVHKLPLPKPVTITAEECDGLDLCDGEPTRTPGERLAASYVNFYIANEAVVMPAFGDPMDEKAQAILQELFPTRKVVAIAARDILIGGGNIHCVTQQIPKI
;
A
#
# COMPACT_ATOMS: atom_id res chain seq x y z
N MET A 1 20.32 -15.21 -4.85
CA MET A 1 19.93 -13.82 -5.18
C MET A 1 21.16 -13.03 -5.60
N LYS A 2 21.10 -12.23 -6.67
CA LYS A 2 22.13 -11.26 -7.07
C LYS A 2 21.62 -9.85 -6.80
N ILE A 3 22.53 -8.96 -6.43
CA ILE A 3 22.27 -7.52 -6.36
C ILE A 3 22.64 -6.93 -7.69
N LEU A 4 21.70 -6.22 -8.32
CA LEU A 4 21.84 -5.65 -9.67
C LEU A 4 22.05 -4.13 -9.55
N HIS A 5 22.91 -3.59 -10.42
CA HIS A 5 23.23 -2.17 -10.48
C HIS A 5 22.80 -1.53 -11.82
N THR A 6 22.14 -2.30 -12.68
CA THR A 6 21.37 -1.80 -13.84
C THR A 6 19.99 -1.34 -13.37
N THR A 7 19.17 -0.83 -14.28
CA THR A 7 17.77 -0.53 -13.96
C THR A 7 16.83 -1.56 -14.60
N PRO A 8 15.64 -1.80 -14.02
CA PRO A 8 14.61 -2.64 -14.62
C PRO A 8 14.34 -2.31 -16.10
N ALA A 9 14.17 -1.03 -16.43
CA ALA A 9 13.90 -0.58 -17.80
C ALA A 9 15.04 -0.96 -18.78
N GLN A 10 16.33 -0.82 -18.37
CA GLN A 10 17.48 -1.23 -19.17
C GLN A 10 17.50 -2.74 -19.44
N ASP A 11 17.04 -3.53 -18.47
CA ASP A 11 17.00 -5.00 -18.57
C ASP A 11 15.71 -5.54 -19.21
N GLY A 12 14.77 -4.65 -19.56
CA GLY A 12 13.48 -5.00 -20.18
C GLY A 12 12.44 -5.50 -19.20
N PHE A 13 12.51 -5.07 -17.92
CA PHE A 13 11.53 -5.34 -16.88
C PHE A 13 10.61 -4.13 -16.67
N TYR A 14 9.40 -4.41 -16.19
CA TYR A 14 8.40 -3.39 -15.84
C TYR A 14 7.57 -3.84 -14.64
N MET A 15 6.99 -2.90 -13.91
CA MET A 15 6.05 -3.16 -12.82
C MET A 15 4.69 -3.51 -13.43
N PRO A 16 4.18 -4.75 -13.27
CA PRO A 16 2.85 -5.11 -13.75
C PRO A 16 1.78 -4.38 -12.95
N ALA A 17 0.57 -4.31 -13.52
CA ALA A 17 -0.59 -3.83 -12.75
C ALA A 17 -0.95 -4.79 -11.63
N GLU A 18 -1.54 -4.28 -10.55
CA GLU A 18 -2.00 -5.13 -9.45
C GLU A 18 -3.17 -6.05 -9.85
N PHE A 19 -3.96 -5.67 -10.85
CA PHE A 19 -5.01 -6.54 -11.39
C PHE A 19 -4.47 -7.66 -12.33
N ALA A 20 -3.17 -7.72 -12.61
CA ALA A 20 -2.54 -8.85 -13.31
C ALA A 20 -2.50 -10.10 -12.41
N PRO A 21 -2.29 -11.30 -12.96
CA PRO A 21 -2.23 -12.52 -12.14
C PRO A 21 -1.11 -12.51 -11.11
N HIS A 22 -1.40 -12.96 -9.90
CA HIS A 22 -0.46 -13.12 -8.81
C HIS A 22 -0.06 -14.60 -8.61
N GLU A 23 1.19 -14.82 -8.21
CA GLU A 23 1.65 -16.09 -7.63
C GLU A 23 1.28 -16.14 -6.15
N GLY A 24 1.37 -14.99 -5.46
CA GLY A 24 1.06 -14.92 -4.04
C GLY A 24 1.04 -13.50 -3.50
N CYS A 25 0.89 -13.44 -2.18
CA CYS A 25 0.89 -12.20 -1.39
C CYS A 25 1.77 -12.35 -0.17
N LEU A 26 2.47 -11.27 0.18
CA LEU A 26 3.25 -11.10 1.39
C LEU A 26 2.45 -10.25 2.39
N MET A 27 2.41 -10.70 3.65
CA MET A 27 1.98 -9.90 4.80
C MET A 27 2.96 -10.06 5.96
N ILE A 28 2.85 -9.19 6.96
CA ILE A 28 3.65 -9.23 8.19
C ILE A 28 2.69 -9.32 9.37
N TRP A 29 3.00 -10.17 10.36
CA TRP A 29 2.17 -10.34 11.55
C TRP A 29 2.27 -9.12 12.46
N PRO A 30 1.14 -8.48 12.85
CA PRO A 30 1.18 -7.25 13.63
C PRO A 30 1.54 -7.54 15.09
N GLU A 31 2.50 -6.74 15.62
CA GLU A 31 2.97 -6.88 17.01
C GLU A 31 3.40 -5.57 17.68
N ARG A 32 3.67 -4.50 16.93
CA ARG A 32 4.15 -3.22 17.46
C ARG A 32 3.11 -2.56 18.34
N ALA A 33 3.43 -2.32 19.62
CA ALA A 33 2.46 -1.95 20.63
C ALA A 33 1.99 -0.49 20.57
N ASP A 34 2.75 0.41 19.95
CA ASP A 34 2.37 1.79 19.69
C ASP A 34 1.56 1.98 18.37
N SER A 35 1.51 0.95 17.52
CA SER A 35 0.64 0.89 16.32
C SER A 35 -0.63 0.07 16.57
N TRP A 36 -0.53 -1.03 17.34
CA TRP A 36 -1.60 -2.03 17.47
C TRP A 36 -2.08 -2.17 18.90
N GLN A 37 -3.34 -1.82 19.13
CA GLN A 37 -3.96 -1.82 20.44
C GLN A 37 -3.86 -3.17 21.16
N TYR A 38 -3.66 -3.11 22.48
CA TYR A 38 -3.72 -4.24 23.40
C TYR A 38 -2.94 -5.48 22.88
N GLY A 39 -1.70 -5.29 22.44
CA GLY A 39 -0.86 -6.36 21.91
C GLY A 39 -1.35 -6.93 20.58
N ALA A 40 -1.96 -6.10 19.75
CA ALA A 40 -2.45 -6.41 18.41
C ALA A 40 -3.61 -7.44 18.35
N TYR A 41 -4.30 -7.73 19.45
CA TYR A 41 -5.32 -8.80 19.49
C TYR A 41 -6.46 -8.57 18.48
N ALA A 42 -7.01 -7.38 18.40
CA ALA A 42 -8.09 -7.04 17.47
C ALA A 42 -7.56 -6.92 16.03
N ALA A 43 -6.39 -6.30 15.84
CA ALA A 43 -5.73 -6.20 14.53
C ALA A 43 -5.46 -7.59 13.94
N ARG A 44 -4.95 -8.54 14.73
CA ARG A 44 -4.71 -9.93 14.27
C ARG A 44 -5.95 -10.61 13.74
N LYS A 45 -7.12 -10.36 14.33
CA LYS A 45 -8.39 -10.91 13.80
C LYS A 45 -8.74 -10.34 12.42
N ALA A 46 -8.54 -9.04 12.22
CA ALA A 46 -8.74 -8.41 10.92
C ALA A 46 -7.72 -8.93 9.89
N PHE A 47 -6.44 -9.03 10.27
CA PHE A 47 -5.39 -9.63 9.43
C PHE A 47 -5.72 -11.08 9.03
N LEU A 48 -6.20 -11.90 9.96
CA LEU A 48 -6.61 -13.28 9.67
C LEU A 48 -7.69 -13.33 8.60
N ARG A 49 -8.69 -12.44 8.65
CA ARG A 49 -9.76 -12.37 7.64
C ARG A 49 -9.20 -12.00 6.26
N VAL A 50 -8.24 -11.07 6.20
CA VAL A 50 -7.55 -10.71 4.96
C VAL A 50 -6.75 -11.91 4.44
N ILE A 51 -5.94 -12.54 5.28
CA ILE A 51 -5.10 -13.71 4.95
C ILE A 51 -5.97 -14.88 4.46
N GLU A 52 -7.05 -15.21 5.16
CA GLU A 52 -7.98 -16.29 4.76
C GLU A 52 -8.55 -16.02 3.37
N THR A 53 -9.02 -14.77 3.13
CA THR A 53 -9.65 -14.41 1.84
C THR A 53 -8.64 -14.48 0.68
N ILE A 54 -7.45 -13.92 0.84
CA ILE A 54 -6.43 -13.93 -0.22
C ILE A 54 -5.91 -15.35 -0.46
N SER A 55 -5.69 -16.13 0.61
CA SER A 55 -5.13 -17.48 0.50
C SER A 55 -6.09 -18.53 -0.09
N GLU A 56 -7.31 -18.14 -0.47
CA GLU A 56 -8.19 -18.98 -1.29
C GLU A 56 -7.69 -19.10 -2.74
N SER A 57 -7.03 -18.08 -3.27
CA SER A 57 -6.60 -18.02 -4.68
C SER A 57 -5.12 -17.71 -4.90
N GLU A 58 -4.38 -17.39 -3.86
CA GLU A 58 -2.96 -17.03 -3.90
C GLU A 58 -2.14 -17.74 -2.82
N SER A 59 -0.86 -17.98 -3.10
CA SER A 59 0.07 -18.43 -2.07
C SER A 59 0.33 -17.30 -1.08
N MET A 60 0.06 -17.53 0.21
CA MET A 60 0.25 -16.54 1.25
C MET A 60 1.53 -16.79 2.04
N THR A 61 2.39 -15.78 2.13
CA THR A 61 3.54 -15.77 3.04
C THR A 61 3.33 -14.69 4.10
N VAL A 62 3.48 -15.08 5.37
CA VAL A 62 3.42 -14.15 6.51
C VAL A 62 4.76 -14.14 7.21
N LEU A 63 5.33 -12.96 7.40
CA LEU A 63 6.53 -12.76 8.22
C LEU A 63 6.11 -12.52 9.68
N CYS A 64 6.92 -12.96 10.62
CA CYS A 64 6.76 -12.65 12.04
C CYS A 64 8.10 -12.61 12.75
N SER A 65 8.17 -11.97 13.91
CA SER A 65 9.32 -12.10 14.78
C SER A 65 9.43 -13.53 15.34
N GLU A 66 10.62 -13.90 15.81
CA GLU A 66 10.83 -15.21 16.49
C GLU A 66 9.90 -15.35 17.70
N GLY A 67 9.71 -14.27 18.46
CA GLY A 67 8.84 -14.24 19.65
C GLY A 67 7.36 -14.45 19.36
N GLN A 68 6.90 -14.17 18.13
CA GLN A 68 5.50 -14.31 17.72
C GLN A 68 5.22 -15.59 16.90
N TYR A 69 6.25 -16.40 16.61
CA TYR A 69 6.08 -17.56 15.72
C TYR A 69 4.99 -18.52 16.19
N ASP A 70 5.02 -18.95 17.44
CA ASP A 70 4.04 -19.91 17.98
C ASP A 70 2.62 -19.28 18.04
N ASN A 71 2.53 -18.01 18.39
CA ASN A 71 1.26 -17.27 18.40
C ASN A 71 0.66 -17.17 17.00
N ALA A 72 1.45 -16.78 16.01
CA ALA A 72 1.02 -16.69 14.62
C ALA A 72 0.66 -18.06 14.05
N ARG A 73 1.52 -19.08 14.28
CA ARG A 73 1.27 -20.44 13.78
C ARG A 73 -0.01 -21.06 14.32
N ALA A 74 -0.33 -20.81 15.60
CA ALA A 74 -1.55 -21.31 16.23
C ALA A 74 -2.85 -20.72 15.65
N GLN A 75 -2.77 -19.56 14.99
CA GLN A 75 -3.92 -18.84 14.45
C GLN A 75 -4.04 -18.94 12.92
N LEU A 76 -2.90 -19.02 12.21
CA LEU A 76 -2.86 -19.03 10.75
C LEU A 76 -3.30 -20.40 10.20
N PRO A 77 -4.03 -20.43 9.06
CA PRO A 77 -4.31 -21.67 8.33
C PRO A 77 -3.02 -22.41 7.93
N ASP A 78 -3.06 -23.75 7.89
CA ASP A 78 -1.90 -24.58 7.55
C ASP A 78 -1.31 -24.30 6.17
N ARG A 79 -2.15 -23.85 5.23
CA ARG A 79 -1.73 -23.46 3.87
C ARG A 79 -0.89 -22.19 3.81
N VAL A 80 -0.84 -21.42 4.88
CA VAL A 80 -0.06 -20.16 4.96
C VAL A 80 1.37 -20.47 5.33
N ARG A 81 2.32 -20.01 4.51
CA ARG A 81 3.75 -20.08 4.81
C ARG A 81 4.08 -19.03 5.86
N LEU A 82 4.51 -19.46 7.04
CA LEU A 82 4.98 -18.59 8.09
C LEU A 82 6.52 -18.60 8.11
N VAL A 83 7.13 -17.42 8.15
CA VAL A 83 8.59 -17.23 8.08
C VAL A 83 9.05 -16.30 9.19
N VAL A 84 10.06 -16.71 9.95
CA VAL A 84 10.69 -15.83 10.93
C VAL A 84 11.56 -14.80 10.20
N MET A 85 11.16 -13.52 10.34
CA MET A 85 11.91 -12.37 9.84
C MET A 85 11.55 -11.16 10.70
N GLU A 86 12.56 -10.60 11.38
CA GLU A 86 12.38 -9.41 12.21
C GLU A 86 12.04 -8.19 11.36
N THR A 87 11.02 -7.45 11.75
CA THR A 87 10.54 -6.18 11.20
C THR A 87 10.36 -5.17 12.33
N ASP A 88 10.15 -3.91 11.99
CA ASP A 88 9.81 -2.87 12.97
C ASP A 88 8.29 -2.70 13.08
N ASP A 89 7.51 -2.96 11.98
CA ASP A 89 6.05 -3.04 11.99
C ASP A 89 5.51 -3.94 10.85
N ALA A 90 4.19 -3.90 10.59
CA ALA A 90 3.45 -4.84 9.74
C ALA A 90 3.06 -4.29 8.36
N TRP A 91 3.69 -3.25 7.89
CA TRP A 91 3.34 -2.53 6.65
C TRP A 91 4.02 -3.14 5.42
N ALA A 92 3.61 -4.37 5.07
CA ALA A 92 4.24 -5.16 3.99
C ALA A 92 4.26 -4.46 2.62
N ARG A 93 3.30 -3.58 2.34
CA ARG A 93 3.25 -2.78 1.11
C ARG A 93 4.48 -1.89 0.97
N ASP A 94 4.87 -1.24 2.04
CA ASP A 94 5.87 -0.19 2.04
C ASP A 94 7.29 -0.70 2.24
N VAL A 95 7.43 -1.78 3.02
CA VAL A 95 8.74 -2.37 3.34
C VAL A 95 9.08 -3.59 2.49
N GLY A 96 8.08 -4.19 1.82
CA GLY A 96 8.26 -5.31 0.89
C GLY A 96 8.86 -4.87 -0.44
N PRO A 97 9.39 -5.81 -1.24
CA PRO A 97 9.95 -5.47 -2.55
C PRO A 97 8.85 -5.08 -3.53
N THR A 98 9.07 -4.00 -4.30
CA THR A 98 8.30 -3.78 -5.53
C THR A 98 8.78 -4.77 -6.57
N PHE A 99 7.90 -5.65 -7.06
CA PHE A 99 8.27 -6.62 -8.07
C PHE A 99 8.10 -6.11 -9.49
N VAL A 100 9.06 -6.44 -10.33
CA VAL A 100 9.04 -6.21 -11.78
C VAL A 100 9.18 -7.53 -12.52
N ILE A 101 8.54 -7.64 -13.67
CA ILE A 101 8.54 -8.84 -14.54
C ILE A 101 8.97 -8.48 -15.95
N ASN A 102 9.30 -9.49 -16.72
CA ASN A 102 9.57 -9.36 -18.16
C ASN A 102 8.79 -10.40 -18.98
N GLY A 103 8.82 -10.25 -20.32
CA GLY A 103 8.15 -11.18 -21.23
C GLY A 103 8.83 -12.56 -21.38
N ARG A 104 9.88 -12.85 -20.58
CA ARG A 104 10.64 -14.12 -20.62
C ARG A 104 10.35 -15.03 -19.44
N GLY A 105 9.37 -14.67 -18.59
CA GLY A 105 9.02 -15.42 -17.39
C GLY A 105 10.04 -15.24 -16.26
N GLU A 106 10.60 -14.04 -16.11
CA GLU A 106 11.50 -13.69 -15.02
C GLU A 106 10.85 -12.62 -14.14
N ARG A 107 11.07 -12.71 -12.83
CA ARG A 107 10.66 -11.72 -11.81
C ARG A 107 11.88 -11.28 -11.03
N ARG A 108 11.97 -9.99 -10.75
CA ARG A 108 12.99 -9.38 -9.88
C ARG A 108 12.34 -8.42 -8.90
N GLY A 109 13.00 -8.17 -7.77
CA GLY A 109 12.55 -7.16 -6.82
C GLY A 109 13.31 -5.84 -6.98
N ILE A 110 12.70 -4.76 -6.52
CA ILE A 110 13.36 -3.48 -6.28
C ILE A 110 13.43 -3.30 -4.77
N ASP A 111 14.61 -2.98 -4.25
CA ASP A 111 14.90 -2.68 -2.86
C ASP A 111 15.05 -1.16 -2.73
N TRP A 112 13.92 -0.49 -2.46
CA TRP A 112 13.87 0.94 -2.22
C TRP A 112 14.43 1.30 -0.85
N GLY A 113 14.84 2.56 -0.65
CA GLY A 113 15.08 3.09 0.68
C GLY A 113 13.76 3.28 1.43
N PHE A 114 13.72 2.86 2.68
CA PHE A 114 12.62 3.10 3.61
C PHE A 114 13.12 3.85 4.84
N ASN A 115 12.38 4.89 5.26
CA ASN A 115 12.74 5.76 6.37
C ASN A 115 11.57 6.09 7.30
N ALA A 116 10.65 5.14 7.48
CA ALA A 116 9.45 5.32 8.30
C ALA A 116 8.60 6.52 7.87
N TRP A 117 8.43 6.70 6.55
CA TRP A 117 7.60 7.72 5.88
C TRP A 117 8.03 9.18 6.07
N GLY A 118 9.22 9.44 6.56
CA GLY A 118 9.68 10.84 6.69
C GLY A 118 11.02 11.01 7.37
N GLY A 119 11.63 9.95 7.88
CA GLY A 119 12.94 9.99 8.52
C GLY A 119 12.99 10.98 9.68
N ASP A 120 14.01 11.82 9.69
CA ASP A 120 14.21 12.84 10.73
C ASP A 120 13.28 14.07 10.61
N VAL A 121 12.49 14.16 9.51
CA VAL A 121 11.62 15.33 9.24
C VAL A 121 10.24 15.13 9.88
N ASP A 122 9.57 14.05 9.52
CA ASP A 122 8.21 13.71 9.93
C ASP A 122 7.97 12.20 9.99
N GLY A 123 9.05 11.42 10.17
CA GLY A 123 8.97 9.96 10.31
C GLY A 123 8.17 9.52 11.53
N LEU A 124 7.43 8.43 11.36
CA LEU A 124 6.51 7.91 12.39
C LEU A 124 7.22 7.02 13.43
N TYR A 125 8.44 6.58 13.16
CA TYR A 125 9.23 5.72 14.05
C TYR A 125 10.60 6.32 14.33
N PRO A 126 11.13 6.09 15.53
CA PRO A 126 12.50 6.51 15.87
C PRO A 126 13.58 5.61 15.21
N SER A 127 13.20 4.45 14.66
CA SER A 127 14.11 3.48 14.06
C SER A 127 13.34 2.60 13.06
N TRP A 128 13.95 2.31 11.91
CA TRP A 128 13.35 1.55 10.79
C TRP A 128 14.33 0.59 10.10
N GLU A 129 15.43 0.24 10.74
CA GLU A 129 16.50 -0.54 10.12
C GLU A 129 16.11 -1.98 9.81
N LYS A 130 15.17 -2.57 10.56
CA LYS A 130 14.68 -3.92 10.26
C LYS A 130 13.79 -3.87 9.03
N ASP A 131 12.87 -2.91 8.97
CA ASP A 131 11.96 -2.68 7.85
C ASP A 131 12.72 -2.39 6.56
N ASN A 132 13.73 -1.51 6.60
CA ASN A 132 14.59 -1.17 5.47
C ASN A 132 15.44 -2.36 4.94
N ARG A 133 15.28 -3.57 5.47
CA ARG A 133 15.94 -4.80 5.03
C ARG A 133 14.97 -5.87 4.54
N VAL A 134 13.67 -5.66 4.71
CA VAL A 134 12.65 -6.67 4.39
C VAL A 134 12.67 -7.00 2.91
N ALA A 135 12.65 -6.00 2.02
CA ALA A 135 12.61 -6.20 0.57
C ALA A 135 13.75 -7.12 0.09
N ARG A 136 14.98 -6.83 0.52
CA ARG A 136 16.16 -7.63 0.15
C ARG A 136 16.11 -9.04 0.71
N LYS A 137 15.79 -9.21 1.98
CA LYS A 137 15.69 -10.53 2.63
C LYS A 137 14.57 -11.37 2.01
N PHE A 138 13.44 -10.73 1.67
CA PHE A 138 12.34 -11.44 1.04
C PHE A 138 12.68 -11.87 -0.38
N CYS A 139 13.35 -11.05 -1.18
CA CYS A 139 13.86 -11.43 -2.49
C CYS A 139 14.82 -12.63 -2.41
N ASP A 140 15.69 -12.68 -1.40
CA ASP A 140 16.56 -13.84 -1.18
C ASP A 140 15.77 -15.11 -0.83
N LEU A 141 14.78 -14.98 0.06
CA LEU A 141 13.87 -16.05 0.47
C LEU A 141 13.11 -16.70 -0.70
N VAL A 142 12.71 -15.88 -1.69
CA VAL A 142 11.99 -16.34 -2.89
C VAL A 142 12.90 -16.51 -4.11
N SER A 143 14.22 -16.44 -3.91
CA SER A 143 15.26 -16.63 -4.94
C SER A 143 15.12 -15.68 -6.14
N ASN A 144 14.64 -14.46 -5.93
CA ASN A 144 14.61 -13.42 -6.94
C ASN A 144 15.84 -12.52 -6.84
N ASP A 145 16.41 -12.13 -7.98
CA ASP A 145 17.43 -11.09 -8.02
C ASP A 145 16.81 -9.72 -7.68
N VAL A 146 17.62 -8.78 -7.21
CA VAL A 146 17.14 -7.51 -6.67
C VAL A 146 17.91 -6.33 -7.23
N TYR A 147 17.21 -5.29 -7.65
CA TYR A 147 17.77 -3.99 -7.99
C TYR A 147 17.94 -3.18 -6.69
N ASP A 148 19.17 -2.74 -6.41
CA ASP A 148 19.48 -1.90 -5.26
C ASP A 148 19.18 -0.43 -5.58
N LYS A 149 18.16 0.13 -4.94
CA LYS A 149 17.79 1.55 -5.05
C LYS A 149 17.53 2.18 -3.67
N ARG A 150 18.26 1.74 -2.66
CA ARG A 150 18.12 2.24 -1.27
C ARG A 150 18.59 3.68 -1.07
N ASP A 151 19.20 4.29 -2.07
CA ASP A 151 19.53 5.71 -2.12
C ASP A 151 18.35 6.60 -2.57
N PHE A 152 17.18 6.01 -2.82
CA PHE A 152 15.94 6.69 -3.15
C PHE A 152 14.82 6.19 -2.24
N ILE A 153 14.24 7.10 -1.47
CA ILE A 153 13.13 6.78 -0.55
C ILE A 153 11.84 6.65 -1.36
N CYS A 154 11.23 5.47 -1.29
CA CYS A 154 9.98 5.18 -1.98
C CYS A 154 9.28 3.99 -1.30
N GLU A 155 8.03 4.15 -1.00
CA GLU A 155 7.18 3.12 -0.44
C GLU A 155 6.27 2.53 -1.53
N GLY A 156 5.91 1.26 -1.39
CA GLY A 156 4.99 0.62 -2.34
C GLY A 156 3.60 1.27 -2.42
N GLY A 157 3.13 1.87 -1.31
CA GLY A 157 1.88 2.62 -1.22
C GLY A 157 1.92 3.99 -1.93
N SER A 158 3.11 4.54 -2.17
CA SER A 158 3.30 5.81 -2.87
C SER A 158 3.24 5.71 -4.40
N ILE A 159 3.19 4.49 -4.96
CA ILE A 159 3.22 4.22 -6.40
C ILE A 159 2.13 3.24 -6.82
N HIS A 160 1.54 3.42 -8.00
CA HIS A 160 0.58 2.49 -8.59
C HIS A 160 0.78 2.40 -10.09
N SER A 161 0.71 1.19 -10.69
CA SER A 161 0.99 0.96 -12.13
C SER A 161 -0.24 0.40 -12.85
N ASP A 162 -0.45 0.83 -14.10
CA ASP A 162 -1.43 0.23 -15.01
C ASP A 162 -0.91 -1.00 -15.75
N GLY A 163 0.38 -1.34 -15.59
CA GLY A 163 1.06 -2.43 -16.30
C GLY A 163 1.29 -2.17 -17.78
N GLU A 164 0.87 -1.02 -18.31
CA GLU A 164 1.03 -0.62 -19.71
C GLU A 164 1.88 0.62 -19.91
N GLY A 165 2.64 0.99 -18.90
CA GLY A 165 3.62 2.07 -18.94
C GLY A 165 3.19 3.37 -18.28
N THR A 166 2.10 3.38 -17.50
CA THR A 166 1.65 4.53 -16.72
C THR A 166 1.77 4.27 -15.24
N ALA A 167 2.31 5.22 -14.48
CA ALA A 167 2.29 5.24 -13.03
C ALA A 167 1.42 6.38 -12.49
N LEU A 168 0.80 6.16 -11.32
CA LEU A 168 0.15 7.17 -10.49
C LEU A 168 0.97 7.40 -9.24
N VAL A 169 1.11 8.66 -8.84
CA VAL A 169 1.78 9.10 -7.61
C VAL A 169 1.12 10.37 -7.09
N THR A 170 1.40 10.76 -5.85
CA THR A 170 1.00 12.07 -5.33
C THR A 170 2.19 13.01 -5.18
N GLU A 171 1.98 14.30 -5.45
CA GLU A 171 2.99 15.35 -5.21
C GLU A 171 3.25 15.52 -3.71
N ALA A 172 2.19 15.47 -2.91
CA ALA A 172 2.28 15.61 -1.46
C ALA A 172 3.24 14.59 -0.84
N CYS A 173 3.27 13.35 -1.34
CA CYS A 173 4.18 12.31 -0.87
C CYS A 173 5.59 12.46 -1.46
N LEU A 174 5.75 12.24 -2.77
CA LEU A 174 7.09 12.11 -3.36
C LEU A 174 7.90 13.39 -3.41
N LEU A 175 7.26 14.56 -3.29
CA LEU A 175 7.93 15.86 -3.19
C LEU A 175 8.05 16.36 -1.76
N SER A 176 7.65 15.56 -0.75
CA SER A 176 7.80 15.94 0.66
C SER A 176 9.27 16.02 1.05
N ALA A 177 9.56 16.89 2.03
CA ALA A 177 10.91 17.06 2.56
C ALA A 177 11.45 15.78 3.24
N GLY A 178 10.55 14.88 3.69
CA GLY A 178 10.90 13.63 4.33
C GLY A 178 11.25 12.49 3.37
N ARG A 179 11.25 12.72 2.03
CA ARG A 179 11.57 11.67 1.05
C ARG A 179 12.90 11.94 0.34
N ASN A 180 12.87 12.66 -0.77
CA ASN A 180 14.06 12.90 -1.62
C ASN A 180 14.25 14.41 -1.87
N PRO A 181 14.50 15.25 -0.84
CA PRO A 181 14.47 16.71 -0.96
C PRO A 181 15.53 17.28 -1.89
N ASP A 182 16.61 16.55 -2.14
CA ASP A 182 17.70 16.97 -3.04
C ASP A 182 17.39 16.73 -4.51
N LEU A 183 16.28 16.05 -4.83
CA LEU A 183 15.86 15.72 -6.19
C LEU A 183 14.72 16.63 -6.65
N THR A 184 14.82 17.09 -7.89
CA THR A 184 13.72 17.76 -8.59
C THR A 184 12.63 16.77 -8.98
N LYS A 185 11.39 17.25 -9.19
CA LYS A 185 10.28 16.45 -9.70
C LYS A 185 10.66 15.65 -10.95
N THR A 186 11.38 16.26 -11.91
CA THR A 186 11.84 15.59 -13.14
C THR A 186 12.83 14.45 -12.85
N GLN A 187 13.71 14.62 -11.87
CA GLN A 187 14.66 13.58 -11.48
C GLN A 187 13.94 12.42 -10.78
N ILE A 188 12.98 12.70 -9.92
CA ILE A 188 12.12 11.69 -9.29
C ILE A 188 11.35 10.92 -10.37
N GLU A 189 10.73 11.62 -11.33
CA GLU A 189 10.01 11.00 -12.45
C GLU A 189 10.93 10.09 -13.28
N GLN A 190 12.16 10.51 -13.53
CA GLN A 190 13.15 9.67 -14.25
C GLN A 190 13.48 8.39 -13.47
N VAL A 191 13.65 8.47 -12.13
CA VAL A 191 13.86 7.28 -11.29
C VAL A 191 12.66 6.33 -11.39
N LEU A 192 11.43 6.85 -11.32
CA LEU A 192 10.23 6.03 -11.46
C LEU A 192 10.17 5.36 -12.85
N CYS A 193 10.48 6.11 -13.92
CA CYS A 193 10.53 5.55 -15.28
C CYS A 193 11.56 4.43 -15.39
N ASP A 194 12.75 4.62 -14.85
CA ASP A 194 13.85 3.65 -14.93
C ASP A 194 13.58 2.39 -14.11
N TYR A 195 12.97 2.53 -12.92
CA TYR A 195 12.80 1.40 -12.01
C TYR A 195 11.43 0.71 -12.14
N MET A 196 10.37 1.44 -12.42
CA MET A 196 9.06 0.83 -12.69
C MET A 196 8.90 0.36 -14.15
N GLY A 197 9.80 0.76 -15.05
CA GLY A 197 9.67 0.48 -16.49
C GLY A 197 8.47 1.17 -17.13
N VAL A 198 8.09 2.34 -16.62
CA VAL A 198 7.01 3.17 -17.15
C VAL A 198 7.55 4.29 -18.05
N SER A 199 6.71 4.83 -18.91
CA SER A 199 7.07 5.95 -19.80
C SER A 199 6.27 7.22 -19.47
N LYS A 200 5.36 7.13 -18.49
CA LYS A 200 4.54 8.24 -18.04
C LYS A 200 4.20 8.14 -16.58
N VAL A 201 4.32 9.27 -15.89
CA VAL A 201 3.88 9.42 -14.49
C VAL A 201 2.77 10.47 -14.44
N ILE A 202 1.63 10.11 -13.87
CA ILE A 202 0.53 11.03 -13.59
C ILE A 202 0.65 11.45 -12.14
N TRP A 203 0.84 12.73 -11.89
CA TRP A 203 0.99 13.33 -10.59
C TRP A 203 -0.35 13.87 -10.09
N LEU A 204 -0.87 13.29 -9.01
CA LEU A 204 -2.01 13.83 -8.29
C LEU A 204 -1.50 14.86 -7.28
N PRO A 205 -2.10 16.06 -7.22
CA PRO A 205 -1.63 17.09 -6.27
C PRO A 205 -1.73 16.65 -4.82
N ARG A 206 -2.80 15.94 -4.47
CA ARG A 206 -3.17 15.60 -3.10
C ARG A 206 -3.73 14.18 -2.99
N GLY A 207 -3.68 13.64 -1.77
CA GLY A 207 -4.27 12.35 -1.39
C GLY A 207 -5.41 12.47 -0.38
N ILE A 208 -5.40 11.64 0.66
CA ILE A 208 -6.44 11.65 1.70
C ILE A 208 -6.05 12.63 2.82
N TYR A 209 -7.06 13.39 3.28
CA TYR A 209 -6.90 14.34 4.39
C TYR A 209 -6.40 13.64 5.65
N ASN A 210 -5.37 14.20 6.25
CA ASN A 210 -4.73 13.71 7.48
C ASN A 210 -4.10 12.32 7.35
N ASP A 211 -3.69 11.94 6.13
CA ASP A 211 -2.89 10.73 5.90
C ASP A 211 -1.45 10.98 6.34
N GLU A 212 -1.02 10.29 7.37
CA GLU A 212 0.28 10.46 8.02
C GLU A 212 1.47 9.97 7.19
N THR A 213 1.21 9.23 6.08
CA THR A 213 2.23 8.84 5.11
C THR A 213 2.57 9.93 4.09
N ASN A 214 2.12 11.19 4.33
CA ASN A 214 2.14 12.29 3.38
C ASN A 214 1.27 12.04 2.15
N GLU A 215 0.08 11.48 2.35
CA GLU A 215 -0.92 11.30 1.31
C GLU A 215 -0.51 10.29 0.22
N HIS A 216 -0.25 9.03 0.60
CA HIS A 216 0.02 7.94 -0.34
C HIS A 216 -1.08 7.80 -1.42
N VAL A 217 -0.67 7.44 -2.64
CA VAL A 217 -1.61 7.29 -3.75
C VAL A 217 -2.58 6.13 -3.56
N ASP A 218 -2.19 5.07 -2.88
CA ASP A 218 -3.00 3.88 -2.62
C ASP A 218 -4.24 4.12 -1.76
N ASN A 219 -4.26 5.26 -1.05
CA ASN A 219 -5.43 5.72 -0.29
C ASN A 219 -6.39 6.55 -1.13
N VAL A 220 -5.93 7.18 -2.22
CA VAL A 220 -6.75 8.15 -2.98
C VAL A 220 -7.13 7.67 -4.37
N CYS A 221 -6.26 6.92 -5.07
CA CYS A 221 -6.49 6.55 -6.46
C CYS A 221 -5.83 5.20 -6.80
N ALA A 222 -6.57 4.32 -7.47
CA ALA A 222 -6.07 3.02 -7.92
C ALA A 222 -6.54 2.69 -9.34
N PHE A 223 -5.69 2.08 -10.16
CA PHE A 223 -6.10 1.52 -11.45
C PHE A 223 -6.99 0.29 -11.25
N THR A 224 -8.10 0.25 -11.98
CA THR A 224 -9.01 -0.90 -12.06
C THR A 224 -8.85 -1.66 -13.39
N ALA A 225 -8.39 -0.95 -14.40
CA ALA A 225 -8.03 -1.44 -15.73
C ALA A 225 -7.08 -0.43 -16.38
N PRO A 226 -6.39 -0.77 -17.50
CA PRO A 226 -5.59 0.20 -18.23
C PRO A 226 -6.42 1.40 -18.69
N GLY A 227 -6.04 2.63 -18.25
CA GLY A 227 -6.76 3.86 -18.54
C GLY A 227 -8.03 4.09 -17.71
N GLU A 228 -8.35 3.22 -16.73
CA GLU A 228 -9.47 3.38 -15.80
C GLU A 228 -9.00 3.38 -14.35
N VAL A 229 -9.52 4.31 -13.55
CA VAL A 229 -9.17 4.46 -12.13
C VAL A 229 -10.41 4.64 -11.26
N VAL A 230 -10.31 4.23 -10.00
CA VAL A 230 -11.18 4.73 -8.93
C VAL A 230 -10.49 5.89 -8.23
N LEU A 231 -11.27 6.89 -7.83
CA LEU A 231 -10.82 8.06 -7.07
C LEU A 231 -11.68 8.19 -5.82
N ALA A 232 -11.07 8.30 -4.66
CA ALA A 232 -11.74 8.58 -3.39
C ALA A 232 -12.48 9.91 -3.48
N TRP A 233 -13.79 9.91 -3.18
CA TRP A 233 -14.67 11.03 -3.43
C TRP A 233 -15.66 11.30 -2.31
N THR A 234 -15.87 12.56 -2.00
CA THR A 234 -17.01 13.03 -1.19
C THR A 234 -17.76 14.11 -1.95
N ASP A 235 -19.09 14.14 -1.82
CA ASP A 235 -19.93 15.21 -2.36
C ASP A 235 -20.15 16.33 -1.31
N ASP A 236 -19.64 16.17 -0.09
CA ASP A 236 -19.71 17.19 0.96
C ASP A 236 -18.63 18.24 0.76
N GLU A 237 -19.01 19.38 0.18
CA GLU A 237 -18.10 20.52 -0.06
C GLU A 237 -17.58 21.16 1.25
N THR A 238 -18.15 20.82 2.41
CA THR A 238 -17.70 21.30 3.72
C THR A 238 -16.62 20.42 4.32
N ASP A 239 -16.47 19.17 3.83
CA ASP A 239 -15.37 18.28 4.22
C ASP A 239 -14.06 18.75 3.55
N PRO A 240 -12.97 18.95 4.31
CA PRO A 240 -11.65 19.30 3.74
C PRO A 240 -11.19 18.32 2.64
N GLN A 241 -11.65 17.07 2.67
CA GLN A 241 -11.34 16.09 1.63
C GLN A 241 -11.90 16.48 0.25
N TYR A 242 -13.02 17.20 0.18
CA TYR A 242 -13.61 17.59 -1.13
C TYR A 242 -12.61 18.33 -2.01
N ALA A 243 -11.94 19.36 -1.45
CA ALA A 243 -10.98 20.15 -2.21
C ALA A 243 -9.77 19.30 -2.68
N LEU A 244 -9.31 18.33 -1.87
CA LEU A 244 -8.21 17.44 -2.21
C LEU A 244 -8.59 16.48 -3.33
N SER A 245 -9.75 15.82 -3.21
CA SER A 245 -10.29 14.92 -4.24
C SER A 245 -10.58 15.67 -5.55
N LYS A 246 -11.10 16.91 -5.47
CA LYS A 246 -11.38 17.73 -6.65
C LYS A 246 -10.10 18.09 -7.40
N ALA A 247 -9.03 18.47 -6.71
CA ALA A 247 -7.74 18.75 -7.33
C ALA A 247 -7.17 17.52 -8.05
N SER A 248 -7.29 16.34 -7.44
CA SER A 248 -6.87 15.08 -8.06
C SER A 248 -7.74 14.67 -9.24
N LEU A 249 -9.07 14.91 -9.17
CA LEU A 249 -9.97 14.71 -10.30
C LEU A 249 -9.58 15.59 -11.51
N ASP A 250 -9.31 16.87 -11.27
CA ASP A 250 -8.93 17.80 -12.34
C ASP A 250 -7.61 17.38 -13.02
N ALA A 251 -6.65 16.89 -12.24
CA ALA A 251 -5.40 16.37 -12.77
C ALA A 251 -5.61 15.10 -13.63
N LEU A 252 -6.47 14.18 -13.19
CA LEU A 252 -6.81 12.97 -13.94
C LEU A 252 -7.57 13.27 -15.23
N GLU A 253 -8.54 14.18 -15.21
CA GLU A 253 -9.32 14.58 -16.38
C GLU A 253 -8.46 15.29 -17.46
N ALA A 254 -7.41 16.00 -17.02
CA ALA A 254 -6.44 16.63 -17.91
C ALA A 254 -5.39 15.66 -18.46
N ALA A 255 -5.21 14.51 -17.84
CA ALA A 255 -4.17 13.55 -18.19
C ALA A 255 -4.59 12.58 -19.30
N THR A 256 -3.57 11.97 -19.89
CA THR A 256 -3.70 10.73 -20.68
C THR A 256 -2.72 9.71 -20.14
N ASP A 257 -2.96 8.43 -20.36
CA ASP A 257 -1.99 7.38 -20.05
C ASP A 257 -0.82 7.31 -21.05
N ALA A 258 0.08 6.36 -20.87
CA ALA A 258 1.24 6.15 -21.74
C ALA A 258 0.86 5.74 -23.18
N LYS A 259 -0.36 5.27 -23.41
CA LYS A 259 -0.91 4.91 -24.74
C LYS A 259 -1.71 6.05 -25.36
N GLY A 260 -1.82 7.21 -24.70
CA GLY A 260 -2.59 8.37 -25.17
C GLY A 260 -4.09 8.28 -24.90
N ARG A 261 -4.59 7.30 -24.12
CA ARG A 261 -6.00 7.20 -23.72
C ARG A 261 -6.30 8.24 -22.63
N ARG A 262 -7.47 8.87 -22.69
CA ARG A 262 -7.96 9.68 -21.57
C ARG A 262 -8.26 8.78 -20.37
N ILE A 263 -7.96 9.26 -19.18
CA ILE A 263 -8.24 8.52 -17.96
C ILE A 263 -9.74 8.57 -17.68
N LYS A 264 -10.34 7.39 -17.54
CA LYS A 264 -11.74 7.26 -17.09
C LYS A 264 -11.76 7.15 -15.57
N VAL A 265 -12.38 8.12 -14.93
CA VAL A 265 -12.42 8.21 -13.46
C VAL A 265 -13.77 7.74 -12.93
N HIS A 266 -13.71 6.77 -12.02
CA HIS A 266 -14.88 6.31 -11.26
C HIS A 266 -14.76 6.84 -9.82
N LYS A 267 -15.77 7.62 -9.40
CA LYS A 267 -15.83 8.17 -8.04
C LYS A 267 -16.24 7.08 -7.07
N LEU A 268 -15.34 6.72 -6.15
CA LEU A 268 -15.60 5.79 -5.07
C LEU A 268 -15.91 6.60 -3.80
N PRO A 269 -17.10 6.46 -3.19
CA PRO A 269 -17.43 7.25 -2.02
C PRO A 269 -16.44 7.05 -0.90
N LEU A 270 -16.30 8.01 -0.02
CA LEU A 270 -15.62 7.87 1.26
C LEU A 270 -16.63 7.57 2.37
N PRO A 271 -16.22 6.90 3.45
CA PRO A 271 -17.05 6.82 4.64
C PRO A 271 -17.18 8.20 5.29
N LYS A 272 -18.13 8.37 6.20
CA LYS A 272 -18.12 9.53 7.10
C LYS A 272 -16.77 9.60 7.81
N PRO A 273 -16.31 10.81 8.22
CA PRO A 273 -15.07 10.95 8.96
C PRO A 273 -14.99 9.95 10.12
N VAL A 274 -14.03 9.04 10.05
CA VAL A 274 -13.72 8.07 11.10
C VAL A 274 -12.74 8.72 12.06
N THR A 275 -13.07 8.76 13.33
CA THR A 275 -12.19 9.32 14.37
C THR A 275 -11.81 8.25 15.38
N ILE A 276 -10.61 8.37 15.92
CA ILE A 276 -10.14 7.49 17.00
C ILE A 276 -10.79 7.90 18.33
N THR A 277 -11.17 6.93 19.14
CA THR A 277 -11.77 7.15 20.48
C THR A 277 -10.69 7.23 21.56
N ALA A 278 -11.08 7.75 22.75
CA ALA A 278 -10.17 7.76 23.89
C ALA A 278 -9.81 6.33 24.35
N GLU A 279 -10.75 5.39 24.32
CA GLU A 279 -10.51 3.98 24.67
C GLU A 279 -9.51 3.33 23.70
N GLU A 280 -9.59 3.65 22.42
CA GLU A 280 -8.64 3.15 21.42
C GLU A 280 -7.24 3.74 21.63
N CYS A 281 -7.12 5.02 21.97
CA CYS A 281 -5.84 5.63 22.33
C CYS A 281 -5.24 5.00 23.59
N ASP A 282 -6.05 4.75 24.61
CA ASP A 282 -5.62 4.10 25.87
C ASP A 282 -5.08 2.67 25.64
N GLY A 283 -5.43 2.06 24.52
CA GLY A 283 -4.96 0.72 24.12
C GLY A 283 -3.62 0.69 23.42
N LEU A 284 -3.08 1.85 23.04
CA LEU A 284 -1.76 1.99 22.40
C LEU A 284 -0.69 2.33 23.43
N ASP A 285 0.50 1.76 23.29
CA ASP A 285 1.64 2.16 24.11
C ASP A 285 2.16 3.55 23.70
N LEU A 286 2.91 4.19 24.59
CA LEU A 286 3.53 5.47 24.28
C LEU A 286 4.84 5.26 23.49
N CYS A 287 5.02 6.02 22.42
CA CYS A 287 6.30 6.11 21.73
C CYS A 287 7.14 7.21 22.39
N ASP A 288 8.32 6.86 22.89
CA ASP A 288 9.23 7.79 23.60
C ASP A 288 8.55 8.64 24.71
N GLY A 289 7.47 8.10 25.33
CA GLY A 289 6.70 8.78 26.37
C GLY A 289 5.58 9.69 25.87
N GLU A 290 5.39 9.78 24.55
CA GLU A 290 4.34 10.57 23.91
C GLU A 290 3.29 9.66 23.25
N PRO A 291 2.00 10.06 23.27
CA PRO A 291 0.95 9.28 22.62
C PRO A 291 1.09 9.34 21.08
N THR A 292 0.96 8.18 20.42
CA THR A 292 0.97 8.09 18.95
C THR A 292 -0.33 8.57 18.31
N ARG A 293 -1.41 8.67 19.09
CA ARG A 293 -2.76 9.08 18.65
C ARG A 293 -3.41 10.02 19.65
N THR A 294 -4.22 10.94 19.14
CA THR A 294 -5.01 11.87 19.96
C THR A 294 -6.50 11.56 19.85
N PRO A 295 -7.26 11.42 20.98
CA PRO A 295 -8.69 11.18 20.93
C PRO A 295 -9.44 12.22 20.09
N GLY A 296 -10.30 11.75 19.16
CA GLY A 296 -11.03 12.60 18.22
C GLY A 296 -10.27 12.93 16.94
N GLU A 297 -9.03 12.53 16.82
CA GLU A 297 -8.25 12.65 15.58
C GLU A 297 -8.93 11.89 14.43
N ARG A 298 -9.02 12.51 13.25
CA ARG A 298 -9.56 11.88 12.05
C ARG A 298 -8.52 10.95 11.43
N LEU A 299 -8.90 9.72 11.22
CA LEU A 299 -8.09 8.70 10.55
C LEU A 299 -8.31 8.75 9.03
N ALA A 300 -7.32 8.35 8.25
CA ALA A 300 -7.33 8.36 6.79
C ALA A 300 -8.13 7.18 6.20
N ALA A 301 -9.41 7.07 6.55
CA ALA A 301 -10.29 6.01 6.10
C ALA A 301 -10.64 6.17 4.61
N SER A 302 -10.34 5.15 3.81
CA SER A 302 -10.65 5.14 2.38
C SER A 302 -10.95 3.72 1.88
N TYR A 303 -12.02 3.57 1.09
CA TYR A 303 -12.31 2.32 0.39
C TYR A 303 -11.36 2.04 -0.78
N VAL A 304 -10.58 3.04 -1.22
CA VAL A 304 -9.57 2.86 -2.28
C VAL A 304 -8.40 2.00 -1.82
N ASN A 305 -8.17 1.91 -0.51
CA ASN A 305 -7.11 1.07 0.06
C ASN A 305 -7.50 -0.43 0.09
N PHE A 306 -7.97 -0.95 -1.05
CA PHE A 306 -8.29 -2.35 -1.27
C PHE A 306 -7.11 -3.10 -1.89
N TYR A 307 -7.08 -4.43 -1.74
CA TYR A 307 -6.15 -5.33 -2.42
C TYR A 307 -6.86 -6.12 -3.53
N ILE A 308 -6.22 -6.23 -4.70
CA ILE A 308 -6.75 -6.99 -5.84
C ILE A 308 -6.09 -8.37 -5.85
N ALA A 309 -6.78 -9.38 -5.31
CA ALA A 309 -6.38 -10.78 -5.41
C ALA A 309 -6.84 -11.41 -6.73
N ASN A 310 -6.37 -12.63 -7.04
CA ASN A 310 -6.73 -13.33 -8.27
C ASN A 310 -8.24 -13.53 -8.45
N GLU A 311 -8.95 -13.93 -7.38
CA GLU A 311 -10.39 -14.21 -7.43
C GLU A 311 -11.23 -13.26 -6.57
N ALA A 312 -10.58 -12.36 -5.81
CA ALA A 312 -11.25 -11.41 -4.93
C ALA A 312 -10.69 -9.99 -5.05
N VAL A 313 -11.51 -8.99 -4.71
CA VAL A 313 -11.06 -7.67 -4.30
C VAL A 313 -11.38 -7.53 -2.83
N VAL A 314 -10.34 -7.40 -2.01
CA VAL A 314 -10.47 -7.31 -0.55
C VAL A 314 -10.51 -5.84 -0.16
N MET A 315 -11.69 -5.34 0.20
CA MET A 315 -11.88 -3.92 0.52
C MET A 315 -12.10 -3.71 2.02
N PRO A 316 -11.60 -2.58 2.58
CA PRO A 316 -11.92 -2.22 3.94
C PRO A 316 -13.39 -1.84 4.11
N ALA A 317 -13.98 -2.13 5.27
CA ALA A 317 -15.29 -1.71 5.68
C ALA A 317 -15.21 -1.05 7.07
N PHE A 318 -15.99 -0.01 7.27
CA PHE A 318 -15.93 0.84 8.47
C PHE A 318 -17.23 0.83 9.28
N GLY A 319 -18.23 -0.01 8.88
CA GLY A 319 -19.57 -0.01 9.49
C GLY A 319 -20.39 1.23 9.08
N ASP A 320 -20.07 1.81 7.95
CA ASP A 320 -20.73 2.99 7.38
C ASP A 320 -21.72 2.59 6.27
N PRO A 321 -22.84 3.30 6.08
CA PRO A 321 -23.76 3.04 4.95
C PRO A 321 -23.11 3.08 3.57
N MET A 322 -21.95 3.74 3.42
CA MET A 322 -21.18 3.77 2.18
C MET A 322 -20.43 2.47 1.90
N ASP A 323 -20.26 1.57 2.89
CA ASP A 323 -19.61 0.26 2.67
C ASP A 323 -20.30 -0.51 1.53
N GLU A 324 -21.63 -0.61 1.55
CA GLU A 324 -22.40 -1.33 0.53
C GLU A 324 -22.31 -0.64 -0.85
N LYS A 325 -22.32 0.70 -0.88
CA LYS A 325 -22.22 1.48 -2.13
C LYS A 325 -20.82 1.33 -2.75
N ALA A 326 -19.77 1.41 -1.94
CA ALA A 326 -18.39 1.20 -2.40
C ALA A 326 -18.20 -0.23 -2.93
N GLN A 327 -18.71 -1.23 -2.21
CA GLN A 327 -18.68 -2.62 -2.62
C GLN A 327 -19.38 -2.83 -3.96
N ALA A 328 -20.56 -2.26 -4.17
CA ALA A 328 -21.29 -2.37 -5.42
C ALA A 328 -20.53 -1.77 -6.61
N ILE A 329 -19.94 -0.57 -6.44
CA ILE A 329 -19.13 0.08 -7.47
C ILE A 329 -17.92 -0.78 -7.82
N LEU A 330 -17.17 -1.27 -6.83
CA LEU A 330 -16.02 -2.14 -7.07
C LEU A 330 -16.44 -3.45 -7.73
N GLN A 331 -17.61 -4.02 -7.37
CA GLN A 331 -18.09 -5.25 -7.99
C GLN A 331 -18.43 -5.05 -9.49
N GLU A 332 -18.92 -3.88 -9.88
CA GLU A 332 -19.13 -3.53 -11.30
C GLU A 332 -17.80 -3.41 -12.06
N LEU A 333 -16.77 -2.84 -11.41
CA LEU A 333 -15.45 -2.63 -12.01
C LEU A 333 -14.61 -3.91 -12.08
N PHE A 334 -14.85 -4.86 -11.19
CA PHE A 334 -14.18 -6.16 -11.14
C PHE A 334 -15.16 -7.34 -11.31
N PRO A 335 -15.82 -7.46 -12.48
CA PRO A 335 -16.90 -8.44 -12.67
C PRO A 335 -16.46 -9.90 -12.57
N THR A 336 -15.17 -10.18 -12.71
CA THR A 336 -14.58 -11.53 -12.63
C THR A 336 -14.05 -11.87 -11.24
N ARG A 337 -14.07 -10.92 -10.30
CA ARG A 337 -13.60 -11.08 -8.92
C ARG A 337 -14.75 -10.85 -7.95
N LYS A 338 -14.75 -11.55 -6.85
CA LYS A 338 -15.69 -11.29 -5.76
C LYS A 338 -15.18 -10.15 -4.88
N VAL A 339 -15.97 -9.10 -4.71
CA VAL A 339 -15.60 -8.03 -3.75
C VAL A 339 -15.99 -8.48 -2.34
N VAL A 340 -15.00 -8.56 -1.46
CA VAL A 340 -15.13 -8.99 -0.06
C VAL A 340 -14.83 -7.82 0.86
N ALA A 341 -15.84 -7.31 1.55
CA ALA A 341 -15.70 -6.25 2.54
C ALA A 341 -15.26 -6.86 3.88
N ILE A 342 -14.18 -6.34 4.46
CA ILE A 342 -13.63 -6.78 5.75
C ILE A 342 -13.64 -5.62 6.73
N ALA A 343 -14.20 -5.85 7.93
CA ALA A 343 -14.13 -4.86 9.02
C ALA A 343 -12.67 -4.52 9.32
N ALA A 344 -12.27 -3.29 9.04
CA ALA A 344 -10.88 -2.88 8.98
C ALA A 344 -10.53 -1.73 9.95
N ARG A 345 -11.44 -1.38 10.88
CA ARG A 345 -11.18 -0.35 11.88
C ARG A 345 -9.93 -0.64 12.70
N ASP A 346 -9.73 -1.89 13.11
CA ASP A 346 -8.56 -2.30 13.91
C ASP A 346 -7.24 -2.25 13.11
N ILE A 347 -7.29 -2.23 11.77
CA ILE A 347 -6.13 -1.97 10.92
C ILE A 347 -5.92 -0.46 10.79
N LEU A 348 -7.01 0.28 10.57
CA LEU A 348 -6.98 1.73 10.35
C LEU A 348 -6.37 2.50 11.54
N ILE A 349 -6.60 2.06 12.76
CA ILE A 349 -6.04 2.66 13.97
C ILE A 349 -4.50 2.65 13.92
N GLY A 350 -3.89 1.64 13.31
CA GLY A 350 -2.45 1.59 13.10
C GLY A 350 -1.90 2.62 12.11
N GLY A 351 -2.77 3.27 11.30
CA GLY A 351 -2.37 4.33 10.37
C GLY A 351 -2.58 4.01 8.90
N GLY A 352 -2.88 2.76 8.53
CA GLY A 352 -3.11 2.32 7.15
C GLY A 352 -4.31 1.40 7.03
N ASN A 353 -4.41 0.66 5.91
CA ASN A 353 -5.50 -0.27 5.71
C ASN A 353 -5.06 -1.52 4.92
N ILE A 354 -5.99 -2.23 4.28
CA ILE A 354 -5.79 -3.55 3.69
C ILE A 354 -4.68 -3.55 2.63
N HIS A 355 -4.64 -2.55 1.75
CA HIS A 355 -3.56 -2.43 0.76
C HIS A 355 -2.19 -2.24 1.43
N CYS A 356 -2.12 -1.39 2.45
CA CYS A 356 -0.88 -1.08 3.17
C CYS A 356 -0.25 -2.31 3.84
N VAL A 357 -1.06 -3.28 4.29
CA VAL A 357 -0.57 -4.50 4.97
C VAL A 357 -0.32 -5.67 4.02
N THR A 358 -0.53 -5.50 2.72
CA THR A 358 -0.39 -6.54 1.69
C THR A 358 0.59 -6.14 0.61
N GLN A 359 1.39 -7.09 0.09
CA GLN A 359 2.27 -6.88 -1.06
C GLN A 359 2.14 -8.05 -2.03
N GLN A 360 1.69 -7.78 -3.25
CA GLN A 360 1.54 -8.79 -4.29
C GLN A 360 2.87 -9.32 -4.80
N ILE A 361 2.89 -10.61 -5.12
CA ILE A 361 3.97 -11.28 -5.81
C ILE A 361 3.45 -11.66 -7.20
N PRO A 362 3.82 -10.91 -8.25
CA PRO A 362 3.30 -11.15 -9.60
C PRO A 362 3.65 -12.56 -10.11
N LYS A 363 2.74 -13.16 -10.86
CA LYS A 363 2.98 -14.40 -11.59
C LYS A 363 3.85 -14.12 -12.83
N ILE A 364 4.77 -15.04 -13.13
CA ILE A 364 5.67 -15.00 -14.29
C ILE A 364 5.29 -16.08 -15.32
#